data_67e002d4ee1139d04dd35375b52157f8
#
_entry.id   67e002d4ee1139d04dd35375b52157f8
#
_cell.length_a   1.000
_cell.length_b   1.000
_cell.length_c   1.000
_cell.angle_alpha   90.00
_cell.angle_beta   90.00
_cell.angle_gamma   90.00
#
_symmetry.space_group_name_H-M   'P 1'
#
loop_
_entity.id
_entity.type
_entity.pdbx_description
1 polymer ?
#
loop_
_entity_poly.entity_id
_entity_poly.type
_entity_poly.pdbx_seq_one_letter_code
_entity_poly.pdbx_strand_id
1 'polypeptide(L)'
;MATLGLSEADRIAVEDFKRDVVDPSRTALVVVDFWAEWCGPCKQLTPVIEKVCADYAMKGVKLVKINVDENKFIASQFRVQSIPAVYAVFQGQPVADLSQARTEGQLKQLIDQILAQLPVQSDEKALEAEI
;
A
#
# COMPACT_ATOMS: atom_id res chain seq x y z
N MET A 1 17.72 -15.86 -1.29
CA MET A 1 18.19 -15.96 0.09
C MET A 1 17.19 -15.43 1.10
N ALA A 2 16.36 -14.45 0.75
CA ALA A 2 15.40 -13.87 1.68
C ALA A 2 14.39 -14.89 2.23
N THR A 3 14.20 -16.01 1.54
CA THR A 3 13.24 -17.03 1.96
C THR A 3 13.89 -18.20 2.71
N LEU A 4 15.23 -18.18 2.86
CA LEU A 4 15.94 -19.25 3.54
C LEU A 4 15.59 -19.22 5.03
N GLY A 5 15.14 -20.35 5.57
CA GLY A 5 14.75 -20.47 6.97
C GLY A 5 13.31 -20.10 7.27
N LEU A 6 12.55 -19.63 6.30
CA LEU A 6 11.14 -19.32 6.48
C LEU A 6 10.29 -20.57 6.43
N SER A 7 9.16 -20.56 7.15
CA SER A 7 8.13 -21.58 6.98
C SER A 7 7.56 -21.49 5.56
N GLU A 8 6.89 -22.55 5.12
CA GLU A 8 6.26 -22.53 3.82
C GLU A 8 5.18 -21.44 3.72
N ALA A 9 4.39 -21.27 4.79
CA ALA A 9 3.36 -20.23 4.82
C ALA A 9 3.99 -18.83 4.69
N ASP A 10 5.09 -18.57 5.39
CA ASP A 10 5.78 -17.29 5.31
C ASP A 10 6.42 -17.08 3.94
N ARG A 11 6.97 -18.14 3.35
CA ARG A 11 7.53 -18.07 2.00
C ARG A 11 6.47 -17.70 0.98
N ILE A 12 5.29 -18.30 1.07
CA ILE A 12 4.16 -17.97 0.20
C ILE A 12 3.73 -16.53 0.39
N ALA A 13 3.65 -16.08 1.66
CA ALA A 13 3.29 -14.69 1.96
C ALA A 13 4.28 -13.69 1.35
N VAL A 14 5.57 -14.00 1.40
CA VAL A 14 6.62 -13.17 0.77
C VAL A 14 6.45 -13.14 -0.74
N GLU A 15 6.18 -14.29 -1.37
CA GLU A 15 5.96 -14.36 -2.81
C GLU A 15 4.73 -13.55 -3.23
N ASP A 16 3.64 -13.67 -2.47
CA ASP A 16 2.41 -12.92 -2.73
C ASP A 16 2.66 -11.42 -2.57
N PHE A 17 3.38 -11.02 -1.53
CA PHE A 17 3.73 -9.62 -1.31
C PHE A 17 4.58 -9.07 -2.45
N LYS A 18 5.55 -9.85 -2.92
CA LYS A 18 6.37 -9.45 -4.06
C LYS A 18 5.52 -9.23 -5.29
N ARG A 19 4.63 -10.17 -5.61
CA ARG A 19 3.75 -10.09 -6.79
C ARG A 19 2.77 -8.91 -6.71
N ASP A 20 2.18 -8.69 -5.53
CA ASP A 20 1.06 -7.76 -5.39
C ASP A 20 1.50 -6.35 -4.98
N VAL A 21 2.64 -6.21 -4.33
CA VAL A 21 3.13 -4.92 -3.83
C VAL A 21 4.45 -4.52 -4.48
N VAL A 22 5.48 -5.35 -4.34
CA VAL A 22 6.84 -4.96 -4.76
C VAL A 22 6.92 -4.76 -6.27
N ASP A 23 6.47 -5.73 -7.04
CA ASP A 23 6.55 -5.65 -8.49
C ASP A 23 5.70 -4.50 -9.05
N PRO A 24 4.42 -4.34 -8.64
CA PRO A 24 3.65 -3.19 -9.10
C PRO A 24 4.25 -1.85 -8.66
N SER A 25 4.91 -1.79 -7.51
CA SER A 25 5.48 -0.54 -6.98
C SER A 25 6.66 -0.02 -7.78
N ARG A 26 7.15 -0.78 -8.75
CA ARG A 26 8.23 -0.31 -9.63
C ARG A 26 7.79 0.91 -10.43
N THR A 27 6.51 1.00 -10.76
CA THR A 27 5.97 2.10 -11.55
C THR A 27 4.78 2.78 -10.88
N ALA A 28 4.02 2.07 -10.06
CA ALA A 28 2.83 2.57 -9.37
C ALA A 28 3.13 2.91 -7.92
N LEU A 29 2.34 3.79 -7.34
CA LEU A 29 2.33 4.02 -5.90
C LEU A 29 1.37 3.02 -5.28
N VAL A 30 1.88 2.08 -4.48
CA VAL A 30 1.06 1.06 -3.85
C VAL A 30 0.79 1.45 -2.41
N VAL A 31 -0.48 1.66 -2.07
CA VAL A 31 -0.92 1.93 -0.70
C VAL A 31 -1.20 0.58 -0.05
N VAL A 32 -0.53 0.31 1.07
CA VAL A 32 -0.68 -0.94 1.82
C VAL A 32 -1.44 -0.64 3.10
N ASP A 33 -2.61 -1.27 3.26
CA ASP A 33 -3.50 -1.09 4.41
C ASP A 33 -3.43 -2.33 5.30
N PHE A 34 -2.75 -2.22 6.44
CA PHE A 34 -2.69 -3.29 7.43
C PHE A 34 -3.90 -3.20 8.36
N TRP A 35 -4.65 -4.28 8.45
CA TRP A 35 -5.93 -4.33 9.16
C TRP A 35 -6.14 -5.67 9.85
N ALA A 36 -7.18 -5.76 10.69
CA ALA A 36 -7.63 -7.01 11.29
C ALA A 36 -9.14 -6.96 11.53
N GLU A 37 -9.76 -8.13 11.62
CA GLU A 37 -11.20 -8.23 11.85
C GLU A 37 -11.64 -7.59 13.18
N TRP A 38 -10.79 -7.67 14.19
CA TRP A 38 -11.08 -7.13 15.52
C TRP A 38 -10.84 -5.64 15.65
N CYS A 39 -10.32 -5.01 14.62
CA CYS A 39 -9.91 -3.60 14.67
C CYS A 39 -11.05 -2.69 14.21
N GLY A 40 -11.77 -2.09 15.16
CA GLY A 40 -12.85 -1.17 14.85
C GLY A 40 -12.42 0.04 14.01
N PRO A 41 -11.34 0.75 14.40
CA PRO A 41 -10.85 1.89 13.61
C PRO A 41 -10.44 1.50 12.18
N CYS A 42 -9.91 0.28 11.97
CA CYS A 42 -9.59 -0.19 10.63
C CYS A 42 -10.84 -0.27 9.76
N LYS A 43 -11.93 -0.77 10.32
CA LYS A 43 -13.19 -0.93 9.59
C LYS A 43 -13.79 0.41 9.18
N GLN A 44 -13.51 1.46 9.94
CA GLN A 44 -13.94 2.82 9.60
C GLN A 44 -13.02 3.46 8.55
N LEU A 45 -11.73 3.19 8.63
CA LEU A 45 -10.74 3.80 7.74
C LEU A 45 -10.67 3.13 6.37
N THR A 46 -10.79 1.80 6.31
CA THR A 46 -10.63 1.06 5.06
C THR A 46 -11.55 1.56 3.94
N PRO A 47 -12.84 1.85 4.18
CA PRO A 47 -13.68 2.41 3.11
C PRO A 47 -13.18 3.75 2.58
N VAL A 48 -12.60 4.59 3.45
CA VAL A 48 -12.01 5.87 3.04
C VAL A 48 -10.80 5.62 2.13
N ILE A 49 -9.93 4.70 2.52
CA ILE A 49 -8.75 4.34 1.73
C ILE A 49 -9.18 3.78 0.38
N GLU A 50 -10.15 2.89 0.37
CA GLU A 50 -10.66 2.27 -0.86
C GLU A 50 -11.19 3.34 -1.82
N LYS A 51 -11.98 4.28 -1.30
CA LYS A 51 -12.53 5.35 -2.12
C LYS A 51 -11.44 6.24 -2.72
N VAL A 52 -10.49 6.67 -1.89
CA VAL A 52 -9.41 7.55 -2.34
C VAL A 52 -8.53 6.84 -3.37
N CYS A 53 -8.16 5.58 -3.11
CA CYS A 53 -7.34 4.84 -4.07
C CYS A 53 -8.07 4.61 -5.38
N ALA A 54 -9.39 4.38 -5.34
CA ALA A 54 -10.19 4.27 -6.56
C ALA A 54 -10.21 5.60 -7.33
N ASP A 55 -10.37 6.72 -6.63
CA ASP A 55 -10.36 8.04 -7.25
C ASP A 55 -9.01 8.36 -7.90
N TYR A 56 -7.92 7.79 -7.38
CA TYR A 56 -6.57 8.04 -7.85
C TYR A 56 -6.00 6.92 -8.73
N ALA A 57 -6.83 5.95 -9.10
CA ALA A 57 -6.37 4.81 -9.90
C ALA A 57 -5.72 5.24 -11.22
N MET A 58 -6.30 6.21 -11.91
CA MET A 58 -5.77 6.72 -13.17
C MET A 58 -4.45 7.48 -12.97
N LYS A 59 -4.16 7.91 -11.76
CA LYS A 59 -2.90 8.58 -11.42
C LYS A 59 -1.80 7.61 -11.01
N GLY A 60 -2.07 6.31 -11.10
CA GLY A 60 -1.08 5.28 -10.81
C GLY A 60 -1.05 4.82 -9.36
N VAL A 61 -2.13 5.03 -8.62
CA VAL A 61 -2.25 4.58 -7.22
C VAL A 61 -3.01 3.26 -7.18
N LYS A 62 -2.45 2.30 -6.45
CA LYS A 62 -3.04 0.98 -6.24
C LYS A 62 -3.18 0.72 -4.75
N LEU A 63 -4.13 -0.14 -4.38
CA LEU A 63 -4.37 -0.51 -2.99
C LEU A 63 -4.19 -2.01 -2.80
N VAL A 64 -3.46 -2.37 -1.75
CA VAL A 64 -3.36 -3.76 -1.29
C VAL A 64 -3.68 -3.77 0.19
N LYS A 65 -4.66 -4.58 0.59
CA LYS A 65 -5.03 -4.74 2.00
C LYS A 65 -4.40 -6.01 2.54
N ILE A 66 -3.75 -5.92 3.70
CA ILE A 66 -3.06 -7.04 4.33
C ILE A 66 -3.61 -7.26 5.73
N ASN A 67 -4.23 -8.42 5.96
CA ASN A 67 -4.69 -8.82 7.27
C ASN A 67 -3.49 -9.25 8.12
N VAL A 68 -3.25 -8.56 9.25
CA VAL A 68 -2.06 -8.80 10.06
C VAL A 68 -2.08 -10.16 10.75
N ASP A 69 -3.25 -10.70 11.03
CA ASP A 69 -3.35 -12.02 11.69
C ASP A 69 -3.01 -13.15 10.72
N GLU A 70 -3.32 -12.97 9.45
CA GLU A 70 -3.02 -13.95 8.39
C GLU A 70 -1.60 -13.77 7.83
N ASN A 71 -1.00 -12.60 7.99
CA ASN A 71 0.28 -12.25 7.39
C ASN A 71 1.22 -11.64 8.43
N LYS A 72 1.44 -12.36 9.52
CA LYS A 72 2.25 -11.87 10.65
C LYS A 72 3.69 -11.57 10.25
N PHE A 73 4.25 -12.39 9.35
CA PHE A 73 5.62 -12.17 8.91
C PHE A 73 5.75 -10.84 8.15
N ILE A 74 4.83 -10.56 7.22
CA ILE A 74 4.87 -9.32 6.45
C ILE A 74 4.67 -8.11 7.37
N ALA A 75 3.71 -8.19 8.31
CA ALA A 75 3.49 -7.11 9.27
C ALA A 75 4.74 -6.84 10.10
N SER A 76 5.47 -7.89 10.50
CA SER A 76 6.71 -7.73 11.26
C SER A 76 7.80 -7.05 10.44
N GLN A 77 7.87 -7.29 9.14
CA GLN A 77 8.86 -6.65 8.26
C GLN A 77 8.60 -5.14 8.14
N PHE A 78 7.35 -4.70 8.23
CA PHE A 78 6.99 -3.29 8.27
C PHE A 78 7.05 -2.72 9.69
N ARG A 79 7.37 -3.54 10.68
CA ARG A 79 7.41 -3.16 12.10
C ARG A 79 6.06 -2.60 12.57
N VAL A 80 4.98 -3.22 12.11
CA VAL A 80 3.63 -2.81 12.49
C VAL A 80 3.40 -3.18 13.95
N GLN A 81 3.23 -2.18 14.81
CA GLN A 81 3.00 -2.37 16.25
C GLN A 81 1.55 -2.10 16.64
N SER A 82 0.87 -1.29 15.85
CA SER A 82 -0.53 -0.98 16.08
C SER A 82 -1.22 -0.79 14.74
N ILE A 83 -2.51 -1.03 14.70
CA ILE A 83 -3.34 -0.85 13.51
C ILE A 83 -4.51 0.08 13.82
N PRO A 84 -5.00 0.84 12.84
CA PRO A 84 -4.63 0.78 11.42
C PRO A 84 -3.22 1.30 11.16
N ALA A 85 -2.51 0.65 10.24
CA ALA A 85 -1.21 1.10 9.76
C ALA A 85 -1.26 1.12 8.24
N VAL A 86 -0.93 2.27 7.64
CA VAL A 86 -1.06 2.49 6.21
C VAL A 86 0.24 3.07 5.69
N TYR A 87 0.80 2.44 4.67
CA TYR A 87 2.07 2.88 4.09
C TYR A 87 1.93 3.01 2.57
N ALA A 88 2.68 3.95 2.02
CA ALA A 88 2.84 4.05 0.57
C ALA A 88 4.18 3.42 0.19
N VAL A 89 4.17 2.54 -0.81
CA VAL A 89 5.35 1.83 -1.30
C VAL A 89 5.60 2.22 -2.75
N PHE A 90 6.85 2.58 -3.05
CA PHE A 90 7.27 2.91 -4.41
C PHE A 90 8.68 2.38 -4.65
N GLN A 91 8.88 1.71 -5.79
CA GLN A 91 10.17 1.12 -6.16
C GLN A 91 10.72 0.20 -5.07
N GLY A 92 9.83 -0.61 -4.50
CA GLY A 92 10.17 -1.63 -3.52
C GLY A 92 10.46 -1.10 -2.12
N GLN A 93 10.23 0.19 -1.86
CA GLN A 93 10.53 0.80 -0.57
C GLN A 93 9.32 1.54 -0.01
N PRO A 94 9.09 1.49 1.31
CA PRO A 94 8.11 2.36 1.92
C PRO A 94 8.62 3.80 1.81
N VAL A 95 7.82 4.66 1.20
CA VAL A 95 8.19 6.07 0.96
C VAL A 95 7.43 7.03 1.85
N ALA A 96 6.32 6.61 2.46
CA ALA A 96 5.54 7.45 3.36
C ALA A 96 4.69 6.62 4.30
N ASP A 97 4.47 7.15 5.49
CA ASP A 97 3.54 6.59 6.48
C ASP A 97 2.26 7.42 6.44
N LEU A 98 1.17 6.80 6.05
CA LEU A 98 -0.13 7.45 5.90
C LEU A 98 -1.06 7.13 7.08
N SER A 99 -0.53 6.49 8.14
CA SER A 99 -1.34 5.94 9.23
C SER A 99 -2.11 6.99 10.03
N GLN A 100 -1.66 8.25 9.99
CA GLN A 100 -2.31 9.33 10.73
C GLN A 100 -3.49 9.95 9.99
N ALA A 101 -3.64 9.70 8.69
CA ALA A 101 -4.78 10.19 7.92
C ALA A 101 -6.05 9.45 8.35
N ARG A 102 -7.11 10.21 8.61
CA ARG A 102 -8.39 9.66 9.03
C ARG A 102 -9.54 10.08 8.13
N THR A 103 -9.34 11.12 7.35
CA THR A 103 -10.36 11.64 6.44
C THR A 103 -9.89 11.52 5.00
N GLU A 104 -10.87 11.53 4.12
CA GLU A 104 -10.62 11.52 2.67
C GLU A 104 -9.70 12.67 2.26
N GLY A 105 -9.98 13.89 2.77
CA GLY A 105 -9.18 15.07 2.45
C GLY A 105 -7.74 14.96 2.91
N GLN A 106 -7.52 14.45 4.13
CA GLN A 106 -6.17 14.25 4.65
C GLN A 106 -5.39 13.25 3.80
N LEU A 107 -6.03 12.14 3.44
CA LEU A 107 -5.37 11.10 2.66
C LEU A 107 -5.05 11.59 1.25
N LYS A 108 -5.98 12.30 0.61
CA LYS A 108 -5.75 12.89 -0.72
C LYS A 108 -4.59 13.87 -0.70
N GLN A 109 -4.52 14.71 0.32
CA GLN A 109 -3.43 15.70 0.43
C GLN A 109 -2.08 15.01 0.52
N LEU A 110 -1.96 13.96 1.33
CA LEU A 110 -0.71 13.22 1.45
C LEU A 110 -0.33 12.52 0.14
N ILE A 111 -1.28 11.89 -0.52
CA ILE A 111 -1.03 11.22 -1.80
C ILE A 111 -0.64 12.24 -2.87
N ASP A 112 -1.31 13.39 -2.93
CA ASP A 112 -0.95 14.45 -3.88
C ASP A 112 0.49 14.92 -3.68
N GLN A 113 0.94 15.06 -2.43
CA GLN A 113 2.32 15.45 -2.14
C GLN A 113 3.31 14.41 -2.62
N ILE A 114 3.00 13.12 -2.43
CA ILE A 114 3.86 12.03 -2.88
C ILE A 114 3.94 12.01 -4.41
N LEU A 115 2.79 12.12 -5.08
CA LEU A 115 2.73 12.11 -6.54
C LEU A 115 3.46 13.31 -7.16
N ALA A 116 3.52 14.44 -6.46
CA ALA A 116 4.24 15.61 -6.93
C ALA A 116 5.76 15.42 -6.87
N GLN A 117 6.25 14.53 -6.03
CA GLN A 117 7.69 14.37 -5.78
C GLN A 117 8.30 13.11 -6.41
N LEU A 118 7.49 12.10 -6.69
CA LEU A 118 7.97 10.81 -7.19
C LEU A 118 7.53 10.57 -8.64
N PRO A 119 8.36 9.88 -9.43
CA PRO A 119 8.04 9.62 -10.83
C PRO A 119 7.07 8.43 -10.98
N VAL A 120 5.93 8.50 -10.32
CA VAL A 120 4.88 7.50 -10.42
C VAL A 120 4.28 7.56 -11.84
N GLN A 121 4.22 6.41 -12.50
CA GLN A 121 3.61 6.33 -13.82
C GLN A 121 2.10 6.27 -13.70
N SER A 122 1.41 7.07 -14.48
CA SER A 122 -0.04 7.13 -14.46
C SER A 122 -0.59 6.80 -15.84
N ASP A 123 -1.81 6.28 -15.87
CA ASP A 123 -2.50 6.03 -17.13
C ASP A 123 -2.79 7.35 -17.86
N GLU A 124 -3.01 8.43 -17.11
CA GLU A 124 -3.18 9.77 -17.69
C GLU A 124 -1.96 10.21 -18.48
N LYS A 125 -0.75 10.01 -17.90
CA LYS A 125 0.50 10.36 -18.57
C LYS A 125 0.76 9.48 -19.78
N ALA A 126 0.47 8.19 -19.66
CA ALA A 126 0.63 7.26 -20.76
C ALA A 126 -0.29 7.65 -21.93
N LEU A 127 -1.52 8.04 -21.62
CA LEU A 127 -2.48 8.47 -22.63
C LEU A 127 -2.02 9.76 -23.32
N GLU A 128 -1.53 10.73 -22.55
CA GLU A 128 -0.98 11.96 -23.10
C GLU A 128 0.20 11.72 -24.02
N ALA A 129 1.07 10.76 -23.68
CA ALA A 129 2.24 10.43 -24.48
C ALA A 129 1.88 9.81 -25.84
N GLU A 130 0.70 9.21 -25.96
CA GLU A 130 0.23 8.62 -27.20
C GLU A 130 -0.39 9.64 -28.17
N ILE A 131 -0.76 10.78 -27.65
CA ILE A 131 -1.33 11.85 -28.46
C ILE A 131 -0.26 12.67 -29.12
#